data_1016d7693f2184558708b707e6bb879a
#
_entry.id   1016d7693f2184558708b707e6bb879a
#
_cell.length_a   1.000
_cell.length_b   1.000
_cell.length_c   1.000
_cell.angle_alpha   90.00
_cell.angle_beta   90.00
_cell.angle_gamma   90.00
#
_symmetry.space_group_name_H-M   'P 1'
#
loop_
_entity.id
_entity.type
_entity.pdbx_description
1 polymer ?
#
loop_
_entity_poly.entity_id
_entity_poly.type
_entity_poly.pdbx_seq_one_letter_code
_entity_poly.pdbx_strand_id
1 'polypeptide(L)'
;GKMNVRHILLKLPDYEAGISEVTKEKAARFTTPSGEIYERKSEDSFVQRNIKFPVDLITEEGTVVAFVTPFRDQCAVLVKDGFEDRTILNEWKTINETPLFTVKPPVTEMVAMRDNIRLATDIYLPEGAGRVPTVLVRTPYGKTIGTAAYYRFVQRGYAVVIQDVRGREDSEGEWLPMYYEVEDGDDTLNWIAGQPWSDGGVSMTGGSYLGYVQWAAAASGNPHLKAMLSNVCAGSPFVDVPRRGGCFNSGMLAWAFLVSGQHANPELMARDDWDDVLNIRPLEELAPKALGYDIPFLKKWLSHMDYDELWQRGNWKERTEASRVPALIMSGWFDDNGMGTTEALELYRDYPEKKVILGPWLHSGNASYDPGGLALGSNALRYDMDFICLAWLEHYLKGADNGIDRTPKAEYYTCGSNQWKTASNWPVPETKELVLYLDGSREDAAA
;
A
#
# COMPACT_ATOMS: atom_id res chain seq x y z
N GLY A 1 13.04 2.24 0.45
CA GLY A 1 14.43 2.67 0.45
C GLY A 1 14.54 4.15 0.22
N LYS A 2 15.32 4.85 1.04
CA LYS A 2 15.62 6.25 0.77
C LYS A 2 16.58 6.31 -0.42
N MET A 3 16.30 7.17 -1.41
CA MET A 3 17.25 7.49 -2.47
C MET A 3 18.56 7.95 -1.81
N ASN A 4 19.64 7.21 -2.03
CA ASN A 4 20.95 7.61 -1.51
C ASN A 4 21.60 8.58 -2.50
N VAL A 5 21.32 9.86 -2.33
CA VAL A 5 21.76 10.94 -3.22
C VAL A 5 23.27 10.90 -3.48
N ARG A 6 24.08 10.72 -2.42
CA ARG A 6 25.56 10.67 -2.59
C ARG A 6 25.99 9.49 -3.46
N HIS A 7 25.40 8.32 -3.27
CA HIS A 7 25.71 7.12 -4.04
C HIS A 7 25.33 7.29 -5.51
N ILE A 8 24.15 7.86 -5.78
CA ILE A 8 23.66 8.13 -7.14
C ILE A 8 24.56 9.12 -7.86
N LEU A 9 24.92 10.23 -7.21
CA LEU A 9 25.77 11.25 -7.82
C LEU A 9 27.20 10.74 -8.10
N LEU A 10 27.73 9.82 -7.31
CA LEU A 10 29.03 9.18 -7.58
C LEU A 10 29.01 8.29 -8.83
N LYS A 11 27.86 7.79 -9.25
CA LYS A 11 27.68 6.96 -10.44
C LYS A 11 27.30 7.75 -11.70
N LEU A 12 27.12 9.05 -11.58
CA LEU A 12 26.70 9.90 -12.71
C LEU A 12 27.56 9.70 -13.98
N PRO A 13 28.90 9.62 -13.92
CA PRO A 13 29.72 9.37 -15.10
C PRO A 13 29.42 8.02 -15.79
N ASP A 14 29.12 6.98 -15.00
CA ASP A 14 28.79 5.65 -15.53
C ASP A 14 27.43 5.66 -16.27
N TYR A 15 26.45 6.37 -15.76
CA TYR A 15 25.16 6.55 -16.42
C TYR A 15 25.31 7.30 -17.74
N GLU A 16 26.02 8.43 -17.74
CA GLU A 16 26.22 9.24 -18.95
C GLU A 16 27.04 8.52 -20.03
N ALA A 17 28.04 7.72 -19.62
CA ALA A 17 28.80 6.87 -20.54
C ALA A 17 27.88 5.82 -21.21
N GLY A 18 27.05 5.11 -20.45
CA GLY A 18 26.09 4.15 -20.98
C GLY A 18 25.04 4.78 -21.89
N ILE A 19 24.53 5.96 -21.54
CA ILE A 19 23.59 6.72 -22.37
C ILE A 19 24.24 7.11 -23.72
N SER A 20 25.50 7.59 -23.69
CA SER A 20 26.25 7.93 -24.90
C SER A 20 26.44 6.72 -25.81
N GLU A 21 26.76 5.56 -25.24
CA GLU A 21 26.95 4.31 -25.99
C GLU A 21 25.65 3.89 -26.70
N VAL A 22 24.54 3.74 -25.94
CA VAL A 22 23.25 3.32 -26.53
C VAL A 22 22.71 4.32 -27.56
N THR A 23 23.04 5.59 -27.40
CA THR A 23 22.63 6.61 -28.35
C THR A 23 23.38 6.46 -29.67
N LYS A 24 24.68 6.19 -29.63
CA LYS A 24 25.53 5.94 -30.83
C LYS A 24 25.13 4.64 -31.52
N GLU A 25 24.90 3.59 -30.76
CA GLU A 25 24.60 2.26 -31.30
C GLU A 25 23.12 2.05 -31.63
N LYS A 26 22.25 3.00 -31.29
CA LYS A 26 20.78 2.87 -31.35
C LYS A 26 20.26 1.65 -30.58
N ALA A 27 20.96 1.27 -29.53
CA ALA A 27 20.57 0.15 -28.65
C ALA A 27 19.43 0.56 -27.74
N ALA A 28 18.66 -0.45 -27.27
CA ALA A 28 17.56 -0.24 -26.34
C ALA A 28 17.99 -0.24 -24.85
N ARG A 29 19.17 -0.81 -24.56
CA ARG A 29 19.62 -1.05 -23.17
C ARG A 29 21.12 -0.80 -23.02
N PHE A 30 21.52 -0.40 -21.82
CA PHE A 30 22.92 -0.43 -21.37
C PHE A 30 23.03 -1.03 -19.98
N THR A 31 24.25 -1.47 -19.65
CA THR A 31 24.57 -1.98 -18.31
C THR A 31 25.74 -1.18 -17.76
N THR A 32 25.59 -0.65 -16.54
CA THR A 32 26.67 0.06 -15.86
C THR A 32 27.79 -0.90 -15.44
N PRO A 33 29.01 -0.42 -15.14
CA PRO A 33 30.09 -1.24 -14.59
C PRO A 33 29.71 -1.97 -13.27
N SER A 34 28.74 -1.43 -12.51
CA SER A 34 28.20 -2.05 -11.29
C SER A 34 27.10 -3.06 -11.55
N GLY A 35 26.75 -3.33 -12.83
CA GLY A 35 25.75 -4.34 -13.20
C GLY A 35 24.30 -3.85 -13.22
N GLU A 36 24.05 -2.57 -13.08
CA GLU A 36 22.70 -1.99 -13.17
C GLU A 36 22.26 -1.95 -14.64
N ILE A 37 21.06 -2.44 -14.93
CA ILE A 37 20.52 -2.52 -16.29
C ILE A 37 19.50 -1.40 -16.50
N TYR A 38 19.70 -0.61 -17.54
CA TYR A 38 18.81 0.45 -17.95
C TYR A 38 18.24 0.19 -19.34
N GLU A 39 16.92 0.39 -19.46
CA GLU A 39 16.20 0.27 -20.73
C GLU A 39 15.62 1.62 -21.12
N ARG A 40 15.77 1.98 -22.39
CA ARG A 40 15.24 3.23 -22.94
C ARG A 40 13.71 3.22 -22.89
N LYS A 41 13.14 4.19 -22.20
CA LYS A 41 11.69 4.42 -22.13
C LYS A 41 11.23 5.41 -23.21
N SER A 42 11.99 6.47 -23.40
CA SER A 42 11.79 7.48 -24.44
C SER A 42 13.15 7.99 -24.95
N GLU A 43 13.15 8.99 -25.80
CA GLU A 43 14.38 9.62 -26.30
C GLU A 43 15.24 10.18 -25.15
N ASP A 44 14.58 10.68 -24.11
CA ASP A 44 15.15 11.41 -22.98
C ASP A 44 14.93 10.72 -21.62
N SER A 45 14.60 9.43 -21.58
CA SER A 45 14.43 8.72 -20.32
C SER A 45 14.77 7.23 -20.38
N PHE A 46 15.27 6.71 -19.25
CA PHE A 46 15.63 5.31 -19.07
C PHE A 46 15.08 4.77 -17.76
N VAL A 47 14.57 3.54 -17.78
CA VAL A 47 14.07 2.85 -16.59
C VAL A 47 15.07 1.79 -16.13
N GLN A 48 15.27 1.68 -14.83
CA GLN A 48 16.12 0.66 -14.24
C GLN A 48 15.37 -0.66 -14.14
N ARG A 49 15.96 -1.74 -14.68
CA ARG A 49 15.36 -3.07 -14.74
C ARG A 49 15.90 -4.00 -13.65
N ASN A 50 15.17 -5.08 -13.39
CA ASN A 50 15.56 -6.18 -12.49
C ASN A 50 15.82 -5.75 -11.03
N ILE A 51 15.14 -4.71 -10.58
CA ILE A 51 15.27 -4.21 -9.21
C ILE A 51 13.91 -3.80 -8.65
N LYS A 52 13.79 -3.90 -7.33
CA LYS A 52 12.67 -3.32 -6.58
C LYS A 52 13.04 -1.89 -6.17
N PHE A 53 12.14 -0.95 -6.43
CA PHE A 53 12.34 0.50 -6.25
C PHE A 53 13.47 1.05 -7.15
N PRO A 54 13.23 1.06 -8.46
CA PRO A 54 14.21 1.51 -9.44
C PRO A 54 14.55 2.98 -9.28
N VAL A 55 15.73 3.36 -9.75
CA VAL A 55 16.15 4.75 -9.92
C VAL A 55 16.18 5.03 -11.42
N ASP A 56 15.09 5.60 -11.93
CA ASP A 56 14.95 5.93 -13.33
C ASP A 56 15.68 7.23 -13.66
N LEU A 57 16.16 7.37 -14.90
CA LEU A 57 16.94 8.51 -15.37
C LEU A 57 16.12 9.36 -16.33
N ILE A 58 16.19 10.68 -16.17
CA ILE A 58 15.74 11.66 -17.17
C ILE A 58 16.96 12.41 -17.67
N THR A 59 17.03 12.57 -18.99
CA THR A 59 18.20 13.14 -19.66
C THR A 59 17.83 14.35 -20.53
N GLU A 60 18.80 15.23 -20.74
CA GLU A 60 18.78 16.30 -21.71
C GLU A 60 20.08 16.27 -22.50
N GLU A 61 20.00 16.12 -23.80
CA GLU A 61 21.19 16.04 -24.70
C GLU A 61 22.25 15.03 -24.25
N GLY A 62 21.79 13.87 -23.69
CA GLY A 62 22.64 12.79 -23.19
C GLY A 62 23.20 12.99 -21.78
N THR A 63 22.93 14.12 -21.13
CA THR A 63 23.30 14.40 -19.75
C THR A 63 22.13 14.06 -18.81
N VAL A 64 22.40 13.43 -17.67
CA VAL A 64 21.36 13.14 -16.67
C VAL A 64 20.98 14.43 -15.94
N VAL A 65 19.69 14.79 -16.03
CA VAL A 65 19.14 16.00 -15.40
C VAL A 65 18.21 15.66 -14.22
N ALA A 66 17.69 14.44 -14.15
CA ALA A 66 16.92 14.00 -12.99
C ALA A 66 16.99 12.49 -12.75
N PHE A 67 16.77 12.13 -11.49
CA PHE A 67 16.55 10.76 -11.00
C PHE A 67 15.16 10.68 -10.40
N VAL A 68 14.40 9.64 -10.80
CA VAL A 68 13.03 9.45 -10.37
C VAL A 68 12.90 8.04 -9.77
N THR A 69 12.44 7.94 -8.55
CA THR A 69 12.22 6.64 -7.89
C THR A 69 10.75 6.51 -7.48
N PRO A 70 9.95 5.75 -8.22
CA PRO A 70 8.61 5.37 -7.78
C PRO A 70 8.71 4.40 -6.60
N PHE A 71 7.90 4.65 -5.59
CA PHE A 71 7.92 3.88 -4.35
C PHE A 71 6.49 3.75 -3.81
N ARG A 72 5.77 2.70 -4.20
CA ARG A 72 4.38 2.48 -3.83
C ARG A 72 3.49 3.67 -4.23
N ASP A 73 2.92 4.36 -3.25
CA ASP A 73 2.09 5.55 -3.38
C ASP A 73 2.89 6.86 -3.32
N GLN A 74 4.21 6.81 -3.49
CA GLN A 74 5.11 7.95 -3.46
C GLN A 74 6.02 7.98 -4.69
N CYS A 75 6.62 9.14 -4.93
CA CYS A 75 7.66 9.31 -5.94
C CYS A 75 8.75 10.24 -5.38
N ALA A 76 9.98 9.75 -5.31
CA ALA A 76 11.12 10.57 -4.96
C ALA A 76 11.79 11.11 -6.23
N VAL A 77 12.03 12.41 -6.26
CA VAL A 77 12.67 13.09 -7.38
C VAL A 77 13.91 13.82 -6.88
N LEU A 78 15.04 13.60 -7.57
CA LEU A 78 16.24 14.43 -7.46
C LEU A 78 16.47 15.06 -8.82
N VAL A 79 16.36 16.36 -8.94
CA VAL A 79 16.42 17.07 -10.21
C VAL A 79 17.44 18.21 -10.14
N LYS A 80 18.10 18.47 -11.24
CA LYS A 80 18.98 19.63 -11.43
C LYS A 80 18.12 20.88 -11.57
N ASP A 81 18.56 21.97 -10.96
CA ASP A 81 17.85 23.26 -11.02
C ASP A 81 17.56 23.68 -12.47
N GLY A 82 16.29 24.05 -12.72
CA GLY A 82 15.81 24.46 -14.02
C GLY A 82 15.26 23.32 -14.91
N PHE A 83 15.27 22.07 -14.40
CA PHE A 83 14.72 20.90 -15.13
C PHE A 83 13.51 20.25 -14.44
N GLU A 84 12.91 20.94 -13.47
CA GLU A 84 11.75 20.47 -12.72
C GLU A 84 10.58 20.09 -13.64
N ASP A 85 10.39 20.87 -14.71
CA ASP A 85 9.32 20.68 -15.71
C ASP A 85 9.46 19.38 -16.51
N ARG A 86 10.62 18.72 -16.46
CA ARG A 86 10.88 17.42 -17.09
C ARG A 86 10.45 16.24 -16.23
N THR A 87 9.96 16.52 -15.01
CA THR A 87 9.59 15.52 -14.01
C THR A 87 8.13 15.66 -13.61
N ILE A 88 7.65 14.73 -12.77
CA ILE A 88 6.32 14.81 -12.14
C ILE A 88 6.11 16.12 -11.36
N LEU A 89 7.16 16.81 -10.97
CA LEU A 89 7.06 18.10 -10.28
C LEU A 89 6.29 19.16 -11.09
N ASN A 90 6.24 19.02 -12.41
CA ASN A 90 5.42 19.90 -13.24
C ASN A 90 3.92 19.80 -12.90
N GLU A 91 3.42 18.61 -12.61
CA GLU A 91 2.02 18.40 -12.20
C GLU A 91 1.74 18.98 -10.82
N TRP A 92 2.73 18.94 -9.92
CA TRP A 92 2.61 19.47 -8.58
C TRP A 92 2.39 20.98 -8.51
N LYS A 93 2.75 21.74 -9.53
CA LYS A 93 2.49 23.18 -9.63
C LYS A 93 1.00 23.52 -9.53
N THR A 94 0.14 22.56 -9.87
CA THR A 94 -1.32 22.72 -9.77
C THR A 94 -1.86 22.58 -8.35
N ILE A 95 -1.09 21.97 -7.43
CA ILE A 95 -1.49 21.71 -6.03
C ILE A 95 -0.62 22.48 -5.02
N ASN A 96 0.10 23.50 -5.38
CA ASN A 96 0.97 24.22 -4.47
C ASN A 96 2.08 23.35 -3.83
N GLU A 97 3.20 23.22 -4.53
CA GLU A 97 4.33 22.32 -4.22
C GLU A 97 5.10 22.67 -2.94
N THR A 98 4.99 23.88 -2.46
CA THR A 98 5.75 24.33 -1.30
C THR A 98 5.14 23.77 -0.02
N PRO A 99 5.91 23.09 0.82
CA PRO A 99 5.45 22.70 2.15
C PRO A 99 4.98 23.94 2.91
N LEU A 100 3.73 23.91 3.38
CA LEU A 100 3.13 25.07 4.09
C LEU A 100 3.57 25.13 5.55
N PHE A 101 3.86 23.97 6.15
CA PHE A 101 4.08 23.84 7.58
C PHE A 101 5.34 23.04 7.93
N THR A 102 5.98 23.43 9.01
CA THR A 102 6.98 22.61 9.69
C THR A 102 6.29 21.53 10.51
N VAL A 103 6.89 20.35 10.58
CA VAL A 103 6.39 19.24 11.39
C VAL A 103 6.86 19.43 12.83
N LYS A 104 5.94 19.51 13.79
CA LYS A 104 6.28 19.48 15.22
C LYS A 104 6.80 18.09 15.62
N PRO A 105 7.68 18.00 16.64
CA PRO A 105 7.97 16.73 17.28
C PRO A 105 6.68 16.02 17.69
N PRO A 106 6.59 14.69 17.54
CA PRO A 106 5.38 13.96 17.91
C PRO A 106 5.12 14.00 19.41
N VAL A 107 3.84 13.91 19.75
CA VAL A 107 3.38 13.63 21.11
C VAL A 107 2.80 12.23 21.11
N THR A 108 3.19 11.40 22.06
CA THR A 108 2.63 10.05 22.24
C THR A 108 1.56 10.08 23.31
N GLU A 109 0.37 9.57 22.99
CA GLU A 109 -0.74 9.38 23.93
C GLU A 109 -1.19 7.93 23.97
N MET A 110 -1.66 7.50 25.12
CA MET A 110 -2.29 6.20 25.34
C MET A 110 -3.79 6.38 25.23
N VAL A 111 -4.36 6.11 24.06
CA VAL A 111 -5.78 6.33 23.75
C VAL A 111 -6.62 5.17 24.26
N ALA A 112 -7.58 5.46 25.15
CA ALA A 112 -8.45 4.45 25.72
C ALA A 112 -9.56 4.03 24.74
N MET A 113 -9.69 2.72 24.52
CA MET A 113 -10.80 2.12 23.80
C MET A 113 -12.00 1.91 24.74
N ARG A 114 -13.16 1.56 24.21
CA ARG A 114 -14.43 1.35 24.95
C ARG A 114 -14.34 0.34 26.09
N ASP A 115 -13.40 -0.57 26.02
CA ASP A 115 -13.12 -1.60 27.03
C ASP A 115 -11.97 -1.24 27.99
N ASN A 116 -11.51 0.03 27.96
CA ASN A 116 -10.41 0.60 28.73
C ASN A 116 -9.01 0.08 28.39
N ILE A 117 -8.83 -0.75 27.35
CA ILE A 117 -7.52 -1.04 26.78
C ILE A 117 -6.99 0.22 26.11
N ARG A 118 -5.70 0.53 26.31
CA ARG A 118 -5.11 1.76 25.80
C ARG A 118 -4.16 1.46 24.64
N LEU A 119 -4.32 2.22 23.55
CA LEU A 119 -3.49 2.06 22.35
C LEU A 119 -2.49 3.22 22.22
N ALA A 120 -1.21 2.88 22.04
CA ALA A 120 -0.13 3.83 21.90
C ALA A 120 -0.24 4.56 20.55
N THR A 121 -0.30 5.88 20.61
CA THR A 121 -0.65 6.72 19.48
C THR A 121 0.29 7.92 19.39
N ASP A 122 1.00 8.05 18.27
CA ASP A 122 1.87 9.20 17.98
C ASP A 122 1.11 10.23 17.14
N ILE A 123 1.17 11.49 17.55
CA ILE A 123 0.46 12.62 16.95
C ILE A 123 1.48 13.60 16.38
N TYR A 124 1.45 13.81 15.07
CA TYR A 124 2.29 14.77 14.35
C TYR A 124 1.42 15.93 13.88
N LEU A 125 1.72 17.14 14.34
CA LEU A 125 0.93 18.33 14.02
C LEU A 125 1.73 19.30 13.15
N PRO A 126 1.07 20.01 12.21
CA PRO A 126 1.67 21.11 11.48
C PRO A 126 1.86 22.30 12.43
N GLU A 127 3.06 22.85 12.46
CA GLU A 127 3.42 23.95 13.36
C GLU A 127 2.68 25.24 13.00
N GLY A 128 1.99 25.83 13.99
CA GLY A 128 1.23 27.07 13.79
C GLY A 128 -0.13 26.90 13.11
N ALA A 129 -0.53 25.69 12.73
CA ALA A 129 -1.87 25.45 12.20
C ALA A 129 -2.92 25.51 13.31
N GLY A 130 -4.16 25.87 12.93
CA GLY A 130 -5.35 25.76 13.77
C GLY A 130 -5.88 24.32 13.83
N ARG A 131 -7.21 24.18 13.76
CA ARG A 131 -7.85 22.88 13.59
C ARG A 131 -7.68 22.39 12.15
N VAL A 132 -7.25 21.15 11.98
CA VAL A 132 -6.93 20.57 10.68
C VAL A 132 -7.54 19.18 10.53
N PRO A 133 -7.79 18.72 9.30
CA PRO A 133 -8.18 17.35 9.06
C PRO A 133 -7.03 16.38 9.37
N THR A 134 -7.37 15.12 9.62
CA THR A 134 -6.42 14.11 10.08
C THR A 134 -6.23 12.99 9.06
N VAL A 135 -5.01 12.53 8.92
CA VAL A 135 -4.66 11.26 8.26
C VAL A 135 -4.27 10.26 9.34
N LEU A 136 -5.09 9.22 9.51
CA LEU A 136 -4.88 8.14 10.48
C LEU A 136 -4.20 6.94 9.83
N VAL A 137 -3.20 6.41 10.51
CA VAL A 137 -2.52 5.14 10.19
C VAL A 137 -2.62 4.23 11.40
N ARG A 138 -3.18 3.02 11.24
CA ARG A 138 -3.17 1.99 12.29
C ARG A 138 -2.30 0.82 11.83
N THR A 139 -1.36 0.38 12.65
CA THR A 139 -0.30 -0.55 12.23
C THR A 139 0.03 -1.61 13.28
N PRO A 140 0.26 -2.88 12.88
CA PRO A 140 0.80 -3.91 13.77
C PRO A 140 2.33 -3.96 13.78
N TYR A 141 3.00 -3.09 13.01
CA TYR A 141 4.43 -3.17 12.73
C TYR A 141 5.28 -2.13 13.47
N GLY A 142 4.66 -1.24 14.25
CA GLY A 142 5.31 -0.15 14.98
C GLY A 142 5.01 1.24 14.41
N LYS A 143 4.41 2.10 15.26
CA LYS A 143 4.06 3.48 14.92
C LYS A 143 5.25 4.36 14.53
N THR A 144 6.47 3.95 14.90
CA THR A 144 7.70 4.68 14.56
C THR A 144 8.30 4.24 13.22
N ILE A 145 7.83 3.14 12.62
CA ILE A 145 8.39 2.58 11.39
C ILE A 145 7.81 3.28 10.17
N GLY A 146 8.69 3.85 9.35
CA GLY A 146 8.30 4.49 8.09
C GLY A 146 7.58 5.84 8.23
N THR A 147 7.57 6.44 9.40
CA THR A 147 6.88 7.71 9.72
C THR A 147 7.21 8.86 8.77
N ALA A 148 8.46 8.92 8.30
CA ALA A 148 8.90 9.95 7.35
C ALA A 148 8.07 9.96 6.04
N ALA A 149 7.44 8.84 5.68
CA ALA A 149 6.55 8.75 4.54
C ALA A 149 5.28 9.61 4.70
N TYR A 150 4.87 9.87 5.94
CA TYR A 150 3.63 10.61 6.24
C TYR A 150 3.87 12.10 6.51
N TYR A 151 5.14 12.55 6.66
CA TYR A 151 5.45 13.98 6.89
C TYR A 151 4.94 14.87 5.76
N ARG A 152 4.85 14.35 4.53
CA ARG A 152 4.28 15.06 3.39
C ARG A 152 2.84 15.56 3.65
N PHE A 153 2.05 14.82 4.42
CA PHE A 153 0.71 15.24 4.80
C PHE A 153 0.75 16.32 5.89
N VAL A 154 1.63 16.18 6.89
CA VAL A 154 1.80 17.20 7.93
C VAL A 154 2.24 18.53 7.33
N GLN A 155 3.20 18.50 6.41
CA GLN A 155 3.69 19.68 5.69
C GLN A 155 2.58 20.37 4.89
N ARG A 156 1.54 19.64 4.52
CA ARG A 156 0.38 20.19 3.77
C ARG A 156 -0.84 20.50 4.66
N GLY A 157 -0.63 20.59 5.96
CA GLY A 157 -1.66 21.03 6.90
C GLY A 157 -2.65 19.96 7.30
N TYR A 158 -2.22 18.69 7.35
CA TYR A 158 -2.95 17.61 8.00
C TYR A 158 -2.31 17.28 9.35
N ALA A 159 -3.09 16.94 10.34
CA ALA A 159 -2.59 16.14 11.45
C ALA A 159 -2.32 14.72 10.95
N VAL A 160 -1.23 14.09 11.39
CA VAL A 160 -0.99 12.68 11.14
C VAL A 160 -1.00 11.95 12.48
N VAL A 161 -1.84 10.94 12.60
CA VAL A 161 -1.98 10.09 13.77
C VAL A 161 -1.56 8.68 13.40
N ILE A 162 -0.56 8.14 14.09
CA ILE A 162 -0.07 6.78 13.86
C ILE A 162 -0.25 5.98 15.14
N GLN A 163 -1.06 4.92 15.08
CA GLN A 163 -1.43 4.12 16.23
C GLN A 163 -0.96 2.67 16.07
N ASP A 164 -0.28 2.15 17.09
CA ASP A 164 -0.05 0.72 17.20
C ASP A 164 -1.39 0.02 17.51
N VAL A 165 -1.74 -1.01 16.74
CA VAL A 165 -2.95 -1.77 17.00
C VAL A 165 -2.84 -2.55 18.31
N ARG A 166 -3.96 -2.98 18.88
CA ARG A 166 -4.09 -3.70 20.14
C ARG A 166 -3.09 -4.86 20.25
N GLY A 167 -2.38 -4.94 21.39
CA GLY A 167 -1.41 -5.99 21.70
C GLY A 167 -0.12 -5.95 20.89
N ARG A 168 0.12 -4.86 20.17
CA ARG A 168 1.36 -4.67 19.38
C ARG A 168 2.17 -3.51 19.93
N GLU A 169 3.51 -3.66 19.86
CA GLU A 169 4.50 -2.64 20.23
C GLU A 169 4.22 -2.05 21.62
N ASP A 170 3.85 -0.77 21.69
CA ASP A 170 3.58 -0.08 22.96
C ASP A 170 2.10 -0.11 23.37
N SER A 171 1.22 -0.70 22.57
CA SER A 171 -0.22 -0.83 22.86
C SER A 171 -0.51 -1.96 23.81
N GLU A 172 -1.51 -1.74 24.68
CA GLU A 172 -2.01 -2.75 25.63
C GLU A 172 -2.93 -3.77 24.95
N GLY A 173 -3.31 -4.79 25.70
CA GLY A 173 -4.28 -5.81 25.31
C GLY A 173 -3.65 -7.04 24.67
N GLU A 174 -4.52 -7.95 24.22
CA GLU A 174 -4.11 -9.19 23.56
C GLU A 174 -4.01 -9.00 22.05
N TRP A 175 -2.93 -9.48 21.45
CA TRP A 175 -2.78 -9.52 20.00
C TRP A 175 -3.60 -10.67 19.41
N LEU A 176 -4.72 -10.33 18.80
CA LEU A 176 -5.51 -11.22 17.97
C LEU A 176 -5.81 -10.50 16.63
N PRO A 177 -5.05 -10.79 15.57
CA PRO A 177 -5.15 -10.05 14.32
C PRO A 177 -6.56 -10.08 13.74
N MET A 178 -7.00 -8.95 13.20
CA MET A 178 -8.29 -8.76 12.52
C MET A 178 -9.54 -8.88 13.41
N TYR A 179 -9.38 -9.06 14.70
CA TYR A 179 -10.51 -9.33 15.60
C TYR A 179 -11.15 -8.06 16.20
N TYR A 180 -10.31 -7.09 16.61
CA TYR A 180 -10.77 -5.88 17.32
C TYR A 180 -10.82 -4.63 16.43
N GLU A 181 -10.45 -4.72 15.18
CA GLU A 181 -10.12 -3.55 14.34
C GLU A 181 -11.32 -2.67 14.00
N VAL A 182 -12.54 -3.21 14.01
CA VAL A 182 -13.78 -2.45 13.79
C VAL A 182 -14.03 -1.51 14.98
N GLU A 183 -14.04 -2.05 16.18
CA GLU A 183 -14.34 -1.32 17.40
C GLU A 183 -13.20 -0.36 17.79
N ASP A 184 -11.94 -0.81 17.70
CA ASP A 184 -10.78 0.03 17.99
C ASP A 184 -10.62 1.16 16.96
N GLY A 185 -10.97 0.89 15.70
CA GLY A 185 -11.01 1.90 14.66
C GLY A 185 -12.07 2.97 14.93
N ASP A 186 -13.28 2.55 15.32
CA ASP A 186 -14.37 3.45 15.68
C ASP A 186 -14.01 4.35 16.87
N ASP A 187 -13.48 3.77 17.95
CA ASP A 187 -13.08 4.51 19.14
C ASP A 187 -11.96 5.51 18.83
N THR A 188 -10.99 5.12 18.01
CA THR A 188 -9.90 6.00 17.59
C THR A 188 -10.41 7.18 16.74
N LEU A 189 -11.34 6.94 15.82
CA LEU A 189 -11.96 8.00 15.02
C LEU A 189 -12.71 9.00 15.89
N ASN A 190 -13.49 8.52 16.86
CA ASN A 190 -14.22 9.36 17.81
C ASN A 190 -13.26 10.17 18.70
N TRP A 191 -12.17 9.55 19.16
CA TRP A 191 -11.15 10.24 19.95
C TRP A 191 -10.47 11.36 19.15
N ILE A 192 -10.06 11.10 17.89
CA ILE A 192 -9.48 12.10 17.01
C ILE A 192 -10.43 13.28 16.81
N ALA A 193 -11.70 13.01 16.53
CA ALA A 193 -12.69 14.06 16.28
C ALA A 193 -12.92 14.96 17.49
N GLY A 194 -12.72 14.45 18.71
CA GLY A 194 -12.81 15.20 19.96
C GLY A 194 -11.58 16.05 20.29
N GLN A 195 -10.50 15.95 19.55
CA GLN A 195 -9.27 16.65 19.88
C GLN A 195 -9.32 18.14 19.52
N PRO A 196 -8.68 19.02 20.31
CA PRO A 196 -8.73 20.48 20.08
C PRO A 196 -8.02 20.91 18.78
N TRP A 197 -7.11 20.12 18.25
CA TRP A 197 -6.40 20.35 16.99
C TRP A 197 -7.11 19.76 15.77
N SER A 198 -8.12 18.91 15.95
CA SER A 198 -8.86 18.25 14.86
C SER A 198 -10.05 19.08 14.40
N ASP A 199 -10.31 19.13 13.10
CA ASP A 199 -11.55 19.70 12.55
C ASP A 199 -12.71 18.68 12.51
N GLY A 200 -12.44 17.43 12.86
CA GLY A 200 -13.39 16.33 12.91
C GLY A 200 -13.42 15.46 11.65
N GLY A 201 -12.71 15.83 10.58
CA GLY A 201 -12.58 15.04 9.37
C GLY A 201 -11.35 14.12 9.41
N VAL A 202 -11.53 12.82 9.20
CA VAL A 202 -10.44 11.84 9.22
C VAL A 202 -10.40 11.08 7.90
N SER A 203 -9.20 10.90 7.35
CA SER A 203 -8.91 9.90 6.33
C SER A 203 -8.01 8.83 6.90
N MET A 204 -8.06 7.63 6.32
CA MET A 204 -7.10 6.58 6.63
C MET A 204 -6.24 6.25 5.42
N THR A 205 -4.99 5.81 5.67
CA THR A 205 -4.05 5.41 4.63
C THR A 205 -3.21 4.22 5.08
N GLY A 206 -2.72 3.47 4.11
CA GLY A 206 -1.80 2.37 4.31
C GLY A 206 -2.11 1.16 3.44
N GLY A 207 -1.17 0.21 3.41
CA GLY A 207 -1.27 -0.99 2.60
C GLY A 207 -1.32 -2.28 3.42
N SER A 208 -1.75 -3.38 2.80
CA SER A 208 -1.78 -4.70 3.44
C SER A 208 -2.70 -4.71 4.67
N TYR A 209 -2.21 -5.05 5.83
CA TYR A 209 -2.94 -4.95 7.09
C TYR A 209 -3.43 -3.51 7.37
N LEU A 210 -2.62 -2.50 7.04
CA LEU A 210 -3.02 -1.09 7.16
C LEU A 210 -4.11 -0.71 6.14
N GLY A 211 -4.26 -1.47 5.07
CA GLY A 211 -5.40 -1.41 4.16
C GLY A 211 -6.65 -2.03 4.80
N TYR A 212 -6.51 -3.24 5.37
CA TYR A 212 -7.58 -3.93 6.06
C TYR A 212 -8.23 -3.10 7.19
N VAL A 213 -7.43 -2.46 8.04
CA VAL A 213 -7.97 -1.67 9.17
C VAL A 213 -8.78 -0.46 8.74
N GLN A 214 -8.60 0.04 7.51
CA GLN A 214 -9.43 1.12 6.95
C GLN A 214 -10.84 0.60 6.67
N TRP A 215 -10.97 -0.57 6.02
CA TRP A 215 -12.25 -1.20 5.75
C TRP A 215 -12.96 -1.65 7.03
N ALA A 216 -12.21 -2.14 8.00
CA ALA A 216 -12.72 -2.46 9.33
C ALA A 216 -13.28 -1.20 10.02
N ALA A 217 -12.55 -0.09 10.00
CA ALA A 217 -13.04 1.18 10.54
C ALA A 217 -14.26 1.72 9.76
N ALA A 218 -14.29 1.59 8.43
CA ALA A 218 -15.46 1.96 7.62
C ALA A 218 -16.69 1.13 7.98
N ALA A 219 -16.50 -0.16 8.30
CA ALA A 219 -17.59 -1.05 8.72
C ALA A 219 -18.27 -0.66 10.05
N SER A 220 -17.64 0.20 10.84
CA SER A 220 -18.27 0.76 12.06
C SER A 220 -19.36 1.79 11.75
N GLY A 221 -19.39 2.37 10.55
CA GLY A 221 -20.29 3.45 10.20
C GLY A 221 -19.93 4.82 10.79
N ASN A 222 -18.70 4.98 11.28
CA ASN A 222 -18.28 6.20 11.95
C ASN A 222 -18.33 7.41 11.01
N PRO A 223 -19.05 8.49 11.37
CA PRO A 223 -19.26 9.64 10.49
C PRO A 223 -18.00 10.51 10.31
N HIS A 224 -16.98 10.32 11.12
CA HIS A 224 -15.73 11.07 11.04
C HIS A 224 -14.78 10.54 9.97
N LEU A 225 -14.94 9.29 9.52
CA LEU A 225 -14.17 8.75 8.40
C LEU A 225 -14.70 9.29 7.08
N LYS A 226 -13.92 10.16 6.42
CA LYS A 226 -14.33 10.91 5.23
C LYS A 226 -13.71 10.41 3.93
N ALA A 227 -12.55 9.74 4.00
CA ALA A 227 -11.87 9.20 2.83
C ALA A 227 -10.92 8.06 3.21
N MET A 228 -10.63 7.18 2.25
CA MET A 228 -9.66 6.10 2.39
C MET A 228 -8.68 6.09 1.22
N LEU A 229 -7.40 5.80 1.52
CA LEU A 229 -6.35 5.47 0.57
C LEU A 229 -5.96 4.00 0.81
N SER A 230 -6.73 3.08 0.23
CA SER A 230 -6.59 1.64 0.43
C SER A 230 -5.63 1.05 -0.58
N ASN A 231 -4.45 0.64 -0.14
CA ASN A 231 -3.39 0.13 -0.99
C ASN A 231 -3.12 -1.35 -0.69
N VAL A 232 -3.06 -2.22 -1.72
CA VAL A 232 -2.76 -3.66 -1.60
C VAL A 232 -3.44 -4.30 -0.39
N CYS A 233 -4.74 -4.09 -0.28
CA CYS A 233 -5.51 -4.38 0.92
C CYS A 233 -5.61 -5.90 1.17
N ALA A 234 -5.30 -6.34 2.39
CA ALA A 234 -5.66 -7.66 2.85
C ALA A 234 -7.20 -7.79 2.98
N GLY A 235 -7.73 -8.93 2.55
CA GLY A 235 -9.16 -9.19 2.56
C GLY A 235 -9.72 -9.60 3.91
N SER A 236 -11.01 -9.89 3.91
CA SER A 236 -11.68 -10.35 5.12
C SER A 236 -11.17 -11.72 5.57
N PRO A 237 -11.15 -11.99 6.88
CA PRO A 237 -10.74 -13.28 7.42
C PRO A 237 -11.54 -14.41 6.80
N PHE A 238 -10.92 -15.59 6.63
CA PHE A 238 -11.51 -16.81 6.07
C PHE A 238 -11.80 -16.77 4.55
N VAL A 239 -11.91 -15.60 3.94
CA VAL A 239 -12.08 -15.44 2.49
C VAL A 239 -10.73 -15.25 1.81
N ASP A 240 -9.87 -14.40 2.37
CA ASP A 240 -8.53 -14.12 1.87
C ASP A 240 -7.43 -14.61 2.81
N VAL A 241 -7.29 -13.97 3.97
CA VAL A 241 -6.25 -14.26 4.97
C VAL A 241 -6.84 -14.40 6.36
N PRO A 242 -6.40 -15.35 7.18
CA PRO A 242 -5.36 -16.35 6.93
C PRO A 242 -5.82 -17.60 6.17
N ARG A 243 -7.11 -17.74 5.86
CA ARG A 243 -7.67 -18.88 5.13
C ARG A 243 -8.28 -18.44 3.81
N ARG A 244 -8.06 -19.25 2.77
CA ARG A 244 -8.68 -19.07 1.46
C ARG A 244 -9.36 -20.35 1.03
N GLY A 245 -10.69 -20.31 0.83
CA GLY A 245 -11.48 -21.51 0.53
C GLY A 245 -11.34 -22.62 1.59
N GLY A 246 -11.21 -22.26 2.87
CA GLY A 246 -11.02 -23.17 3.98
C GLY A 246 -9.56 -23.59 4.22
N CYS A 247 -8.67 -23.45 3.23
CA CYS A 247 -7.25 -23.79 3.35
C CYS A 247 -6.48 -22.67 4.05
N PHE A 248 -5.59 -23.03 4.97
CA PHE A 248 -4.70 -22.07 5.60
C PHE A 248 -3.60 -21.63 4.60
N ASN A 249 -3.46 -20.32 4.43
CA ASN A 249 -2.49 -19.76 3.49
C ASN A 249 -1.06 -19.83 4.07
N SER A 250 -0.14 -20.50 3.37
CA SER A 250 1.26 -20.66 3.82
C SER A 250 2.00 -19.34 3.99
N GLY A 251 1.74 -18.34 3.17
CA GLY A 251 2.30 -17.00 3.33
C GLY A 251 1.91 -16.33 4.65
N MET A 252 0.74 -16.68 5.19
CA MET A 252 0.30 -16.19 6.51
C MET A 252 1.01 -16.86 7.68
N LEU A 253 1.64 -18.02 7.49
CA LEU A 253 2.55 -18.59 8.49
C LEU A 253 3.81 -17.74 8.61
N ALA A 254 4.40 -17.33 7.49
CA ALA A 254 5.56 -16.45 7.49
C ALA A 254 5.23 -15.09 8.13
N TRP A 255 4.06 -14.53 7.81
CA TRP A 255 3.57 -13.31 8.44
C TRP A 255 3.30 -13.51 9.95
N ALA A 256 2.72 -14.64 10.36
CA ALA A 256 2.50 -14.93 11.77
C ALA A 256 3.81 -15.01 12.56
N PHE A 257 4.87 -15.51 11.94
CA PHE A 257 6.21 -15.53 12.55
C PHE A 257 6.77 -14.11 12.68
N LEU A 258 6.64 -13.26 11.66
CA LEU A 258 7.02 -11.84 11.70
C LEU A 258 6.43 -11.11 12.90
N VAL A 259 5.14 -11.37 13.21
CA VAL A 259 4.39 -10.69 14.27
C VAL A 259 4.10 -11.56 15.50
N SER A 260 4.87 -12.63 15.71
CA SER A 260 4.68 -13.58 16.79
C SER A 260 4.97 -13.01 18.18
N GLY A 261 5.96 -12.12 18.28
CA GLY A 261 6.28 -11.38 19.52
C GLY A 261 5.53 -10.06 19.61
N GLN A 262 5.80 -9.29 20.66
CA GLN A 262 5.24 -7.94 20.83
C GLN A 262 5.73 -6.96 19.75
N HIS A 263 6.98 -7.10 19.31
CA HIS A 263 7.58 -6.33 18.24
C HIS A 263 7.67 -7.15 16.95
N ALA A 264 7.55 -6.48 15.81
CA ALA A 264 7.74 -7.12 14.52
C ALA A 264 9.19 -7.54 14.31
N ASN A 265 9.42 -8.82 13.93
CA ASN A 265 10.75 -9.35 13.66
C ASN A 265 10.86 -9.86 12.21
N PRO A 266 11.39 -9.04 11.28
CA PRO A 266 11.53 -9.43 9.88
C PRO A 266 12.42 -10.66 9.63
N GLU A 267 13.37 -10.97 10.51
CA GLU A 267 14.26 -12.11 10.38
C GLU A 267 13.49 -13.44 10.45
N LEU A 268 12.42 -13.49 11.25
CA LEU A 268 11.57 -14.68 11.37
C LEU A 268 10.78 -14.96 10.09
N MET A 269 10.49 -13.95 9.28
CA MET A 269 9.86 -14.11 7.98
C MET A 269 10.88 -14.43 6.88
N ALA A 270 12.11 -13.90 7.01
CA ALA A 270 13.19 -14.05 6.02
C ALA A 270 14.04 -15.31 6.20
N ARG A 271 13.57 -16.29 7.00
CA ARG A 271 14.29 -17.56 7.20
C ARG A 271 14.38 -18.35 5.89
N ASP A 272 15.37 -19.21 5.78
CA ASP A 272 15.70 -20.01 4.59
C ASP A 272 15.25 -21.49 4.68
N ASP A 273 14.70 -21.92 5.84
CA ASP A 273 14.27 -23.29 6.13
C ASP A 273 12.74 -23.48 6.01
N TRP A 274 12.06 -22.67 5.20
CA TRP A 274 10.59 -22.75 5.04
C TRP A 274 10.11 -24.11 4.53
N ASP A 275 10.89 -24.82 3.73
CA ASP A 275 10.52 -26.16 3.27
C ASP A 275 10.40 -27.14 4.44
N ASP A 276 11.30 -27.10 5.40
CA ASP A 276 11.24 -27.92 6.61
C ASP A 276 10.07 -27.50 7.51
N VAL A 277 9.90 -26.19 7.73
CA VAL A 277 8.82 -25.62 8.54
C VAL A 277 7.45 -26.03 8.00
N LEU A 278 7.22 -25.87 6.70
CA LEU A 278 5.93 -26.18 6.07
C LEU A 278 5.62 -27.69 6.05
N ASN A 279 6.58 -28.56 6.30
CA ASN A 279 6.41 -30.01 6.42
C ASN A 279 6.09 -30.47 7.84
N ILE A 280 6.12 -29.59 8.87
CA ILE A 280 5.77 -29.93 10.25
C ILE A 280 4.30 -30.33 10.32
N ARG A 281 4.02 -31.46 10.97
CA ARG A 281 2.67 -31.97 11.23
C ARG A 281 2.57 -32.48 12.69
N PRO A 282 1.40 -32.36 13.34
CA PRO A 282 0.23 -31.58 12.89
C PRO A 282 0.56 -30.05 12.86
N LEU A 283 -0.28 -29.23 12.24
CA LEU A 283 0.00 -27.80 12.05
C LEU A 283 0.13 -27.02 13.38
N GLU A 284 -0.52 -27.46 14.43
CA GLU A 284 -0.46 -26.85 15.77
C GLU A 284 0.95 -26.94 16.38
N GLU A 285 1.77 -27.92 15.94
CA GLU A 285 3.15 -28.10 16.38
C GLU A 285 4.14 -27.21 15.59
N LEU A 286 3.67 -26.51 14.58
CA LEU A 286 4.54 -25.76 13.66
C LEU A 286 5.32 -24.67 14.40
N ALA A 287 4.63 -23.78 15.13
CA ALA A 287 5.30 -22.70 15.85
C ALA A 287 6.21 -23.23 16.98
N PRO A 288 5.77 -24.16 17.87
CA PRO A 288 6.63 -24.73 18.89
C PRO A 288 7.90 -25.38 18.36
N LYS A 289 7.83 -26.13 17.24
CA LYS A 289 8.99 -26.80 16.65
C LYS A 289 9.91 -25.86 15.90
N ALA A 290 9.36 -24.88 15.19
CA ALA A 290 10.15 -23.97 14.36
C ALA A 290 10.74 -22.78 15.15
N LEU A 291 10.08 -22.34 16.23
CA LEU A 291 10.46 -21.17 17.01
C LEU A 291 10.82 -21.47 18.47
N GLY A 292 10.43 -22.62 19.00
CA GLY A 292 10.61 -22.97 20.41
C GLY A 292 9.55 -22.38 21.34
N TYR A 293 8.50 -21.74 20.81
CA TYR A 293 7.39 -21.14 21.56
C TYR A 293 6.08 -21.15 20.76
N ASP A 294 4.95 -21.07 21.47
CA ASP A 294 3.62 -20.97 20.87
C ASP A 294 3.33 -19.55 20.38
N ILE A 295 2.57 -19.44 19.30
CA ILE A 295 1.96 -18.19 18.84
C ILE A 295 0.45 -18.28 19.14
N PRO A 296 -0.06 -17.60 20.21
CA PRO A 296 -1.44 -17.81 20.68
C PRO A 296 -2.50 -17.56 19.60
N PHE A 297 -2.39 -16.47 18.83
CA PHE A 297 -3.36 -16.17 17.78
C PHE A 297 -3.29 -17.18 16.61
N LEU A 298 -2.09 -17.68 16.25
CA LEU A 298 -1.95 -18.71 15.23
C LEU A 298 -2.60 -20.01 15.65
N LYS A 299 -2.40 -20.44 16.89
CA LYS A 299 -3.06 -21.61 17.44
C LYS A 299 -4.59 -21.47 17.42
N LYS A 300 -5.09 -20.29 17.76
CA LYS A 300 -6.51 -19.97 17.68
C LYS A 300 -7.00 -20.02 16.22
N TRP A 301 -6.28 -19.44 15.28
CA TRP A 301 -6.62 -19.50 13.86
C TRP A 301 -6.62 -20.93 13.29
N LEU A 302 -5.68 -21.77 13.72
CA LEU A 302 -5.60 -23.16 13.25
C LEU A 302 -6.72 -24.03 13.82
N SER A 303 -7.17 -23.78 15.05
CA SER A 303 -8.26 -24.53 15.68
C SER A 303 -9.65 -24.16 15.17
N HIS A 304 -9.84 -22.96 14.59
CA HIS A 304 -11.10 -22.53 13.99
C HIS A 304 -11.10 -22.84 12.49
N MET A 305 -11.55 -24.05 12.12
CA MET A 305 -11.49 -24.56 10.74
C MET A 305 -12.70 -24.16 9.91
N ASP A 306 -13.81 -23.84 10.54
CA ASP A 306 -15.07 -23.43 9.92
C ASP A 306 -15.29 -21.93 10.09
N TYR A 307 -16.14 -21.35 9.24
CA TYR A 307 -16.52 -19.94 9.34
C TYR A 307 -17.45 -19.71 10.52
N ASP A 308 -16.89 -19.31 11.63
CA ASP A 308 -17.56 -19.08 12.90
C ASP A 308 -17.44 -17.62 13.39
N GLU A 309 -17.87 -17.35 14.62
CA GLU A 309 -17.87 -16.01 15.23
C GLU A 309 -16.49 -15.35 15.24
N LEU A 310 -15.39 -16.12 15.36
CA LEU A 310 -14.04 -15.60 15.30
C LEU A 310 -13.80 -14.86 13.97
N TRP A 311 -14.17 -15.48 12.86
CA TRP A 311 -13.96 -14.96 11.52
C TRP A 311 -14.99 -13.88 11.16
N GLN A 312 -16.26 -14.08 11.55
CA GLN A 312 -17.33 -13.11 11.32
C GLN A 312 -17.03 -11.75 11.92
N ARG A 313 -16.38 -11.74 13.10
CA ARG A 313 -16.06 -10.49 13.78
C ARG A 313 -15.12 -9.59 12.98
N GLY A 314 -14.16 -10.18 12.29
CA GLY A 314 -13.22 -9.46 11.41
C GLY A 314 -13.71 -9.26 9.97
N ASN A 315 -14.84 -9.85 9.60
CA ASN A 315 -15.36 -9.74 8.24
C ASN A 315 -16.07 -8.39 8.03
N TRP A 316 -15.29 -7.40 7.61
CA TRP A 316 -15.78 -6.06 7.33
C TRP A 316 -16.79 -6.02 6.19
N LYS A 317 -16.71 -6.92 5.21
CA LYS A 317 -17.61 -6.96 4.05
C LYS A 317 -19.07 -7.15 4.47
N GLU A 318 -19.34 -7.98 5.47
CA GLU A 318 -20.68 -8.23 5.98
C GLU A 318 -21.30 -7.03 6.72
N ARG A 319 -20.48 -6.04 7.10
CA ARG A 319 -20.89 -4.89 7.92
C ARG A 319 -20.93 -3.58 7.15
N THR A 320 -20.30 -3.50 5.97
CA THR A 320 -20.02 -2.22 5.30
C THR A 320 -21.15 -1.73 4.38
N GLU A 321 -22.25 -2.45 4.20
CA GLU A 321 -23.35 -2.01 3.34
C GLU A 321 -24.00 -0.70 3.82
N ALA A 322 -23.91 -0.41 5.11
CA ALA A 322 -24.53 0.78 5.72
C ALA A 322 -23.65 2.04 5.67
N SER A 323 -22.35 1.93 5.41
CA SER A 323 -21.44 3.08 5.43
C SER A 323 -20.40 3.01 4.32
N ARG A 324 -20.66 3.73 3.27
CA ARG A 324 -19.76 3.86 2.13
C ARG A 324 -18.97 5.16 2.27
N VAL A 325 -17.64 5.02 2.29
CA VAL A 325 -16.69 6.12 2.43
C VAL A 325 -15.95 6.30 1.11
N PRO A 326 -15.74 7.52 0.60
CA PRO A 326 -14.93 7.76 -0.58
C PRO A 326 -13.60 7.01 -0.53
N ALA A 327 -13.29 6.16 -1.53
CA ALA A 327 -12.13 5.29 -1.49
C ALA A 327 -11.29 5.34 -2.78
N LEU A 328 -9.98 5.63 -2.62
CA LEU A 328 -8.98 5.38 -3.63
C LEU A 328 -8.41 3.97 -3.38
N ILE A 329 -8.72 3.05 -4.28
CA ILE A 329 -8.39 1.62 -4.18
C ILE A 329 -7.25 1.32 -5.16
N MET A 330 -6.09 0.91 -4.62
CA MET A 330 -4.89 0.69 -5.40
C MET A 330 -4.34 -0.70 -5.14
N SER A 331 -4.08 -1.48 -6.19
CA SER A 331 -3.42 -2.79 -6.08
C SER A 331 -2.81 -3.22 -7.41
N GLY A 332 -2.39 -4.46 -7.51
CA GLY A 332 -1.78 -5.04 -8.69
C GLY A 332 -2.34 -6.42 -9.06
N TRP A 333 -2.24 -6.76 -10.35
CA TRP A 333 -2.70 -8.05 -10.87
C TRP A 333 -2.01 -9.27 -10.25
N PHE A 334 -0.81 -9.08 -9.72
CA PHE A 334 0.02 -10.10 -9.12
C PHE A 334 0.14 -9.97 -7.60
N ASP A 335 -0.77 -9.21 -6.99
CA ASP A 335 -0.86 -9.07 -5.53
C ASP A 335 -1.42 -10.37 -4.94
N ASP A 336 -0.65 -11.03 -4.10
CA ASP A 336 -1.02 -12.29 -3.44
C ASP A 336 -2.11 -12.09 -2.36
N ASN A 337 -2.29 -10.86 -1.87
CA ASN A 337 -3.40 -10.44 -1.00
C ASN A 337 -4.50 -9.71 -1.81
N GLY A 338 -4.61 -9.97 -3.10
CA GLY A 338 -5.52 -9.27 -4.00
C GLY A 338 -7.01 -9.44 -3.72
N MET A 339 -7.40 -10.41 -2.90
CA MET A 339 -8.82 -10.66 -2.57
C MET A 339 -9.45 -9.48 -1.81
N GLY A 340 -8.73 -8.81 -0.92
CA GLY A 340 -9.26 -7.62 -0.23
C GLY A 340 -9.59 -6.49 -1.20
N THR A 341 -8.76 -6.27 -2.20
CA THR A 341 -9.05 -5.35 -3.29
C THR A 341 -10.29 -5.81 -4.07
N THR A 342 -10.42 -7.10 -4.38
CA THR A 342 -11.59 -7.66 -5.08
C THR A 342 -12.86 -7.50 -4.27
N GLU A 343 -12.83 -7.77 -2.97
CA GLU A 343 -13.97 -7.56 -2.07
C GLU A 343 -14.41 -6.09 -2.03
N ALA A 344 -13.43 -5.17 -1.95
CA ALA A 344 -13.68 -3.73 -2.00
C ALA A 344 -14.31 -3.29 -3.33
N LEU A 345 -13.82 -3.80 -4.46
CA LEU A 345 -14.34 -3.51 -5.79
C LEU A 345 -15.78 -4.04 -5.97
N GLU A 346 -16.08 -5.22 -5.43
CA GLU A 346 -17.41 -5.80 -5.45
C GLU A 346 -18.40 -4.96 -4.63
N LEU A 347 -18.03 -4.62 -3.39
CA LEU A 347 -18.82 -3.80 -2.49
C LEU A 347 -19.09 -2.40 -3.09
N TYR A 348 -18.11 -1.83 -3.76
CA TYR A 348 -18.16 -0.49 -4.32
C TYR A 348 -18.57 -0.46 -5.81
N ARG A 349 -19.07 -1.56 -6.36
CA ARG A 349 -19.45 -1.65 -7.79
C ARG A 349 -20.26 -0.44 -8.26
N ASP A 350 -21.30 -0.08 -7.52
CA ASP A 350 -22.23 1.00 -7.87
C ASP A 350 -22.00 2.28 -7.03
N TYR A 351 -20.96 2.32 -6.20
CA TYR A 351 -20.65 3.50 -5.41
C TYR A 351 -19.86 4.52 -6.25
N PRO A 352 -20.38 5.77 -6.39
CA PRO A 352 -19.78 6.74 -7.31
C PRO A 352 -18.48 7.37 -6.83
N GLU A 353 -18.29 7.44 -5.50
CA GLU A 353 -17.11 8.10 -4.89
C GLU A 353 -15.97 7.11 -4.67
N LYS A 354 -15.54 6.50 -5.77
CA LYS A 354 -14.38 5.60 -5.81
C LYS A 354 -13.46 5.97 -6.95
N LYS A 355 -12.19 5.65 -6.77
CA LYS A 355 -11.20 5.56 -7.85
C LYS A 355 -10.39 4.29 -7.67
N VAL A 356 -10.16 3.58 -8.77
CA VAL A 356 -9.48 2.28 -8.80
C VAL A 356 -8.25 2.39 -9.66
N ILE A 357 -7.08 1.97 -9.15
CA ILE A 357 -5.83 1.89 -9.89
C ILE A 357 -5.28 0.47 -9.77
N LEU A 358 -5.28 -0.28 -10.88
CA LEU A 358 -4.80 -1.66 -10.94
C LEU A 358 -3.57 -1.74 -11.84
N GLY A 359 -2.40 -1.77 -11.23
CA GLY A 359 -1.13 -1.91 -11.94
C GLY A 359 -0.73 -3.37 -12.16
N PRO A 360 0.34 -3.61 -12.90
CA PRO A 360 0.90 -4.95 -13.08
C PRO A 360 1.87 -5.28 -11.94
N TRP A 361 1.45 -5.10 -10.69
CA TRP A 361 2.29 -5.10 -9.50
C TRP A 361 2.04 -6.31 -8.60
N LEU A 362 3.05 -6.66 -7.80
CA LEU A 362 2.97 -7.58 -6.67
C LEU A 362 2.44 -6.84 -5.43
N HIS A 363 2.34 -7.54 -4.29
CA HIS A 363 1.99 -6.96 -2.98
C HIS A 363 2.85 -5.75 -2.56
N SER A 364 4.01 -5.59 -3.13
CA SER A 364 4.83 -4.38 -2.91
C SER A 364 4.27 -3.11 -3.60
N GLY A 365 3.20 -3.24 -4.41
CA GLY A 365 2.61 -2.13 -5.14
C GLY A 365 3.49 -1.65 -6.30
N ASN A 366 3.43 -0.37 -6.60
CA ASN A 366 4.16 0.34 -7.66
C ASN A 366 5.68 0.36 -7.38
N ALA A 367 6.37 -0.76 -7.60
CA ALA A 367 7.71 -0.98 -7.09
C ALA A 367 8.72 -1.65 -8.02
N SER A 368 8.29 -2.32 -9.08
CA SER A 368 9.20 -3.02 -10.02
C SER A 368 8.60 -3.11 -11.42
N TYR A 369 9.46 -2.95 -12.43
CA TYR A 369 9.12 -3.21 -13.84
C TYR A 369 9.16 -4.71 -14.19
N ASP A 370 9.72 -5.54 -13.33
CA ASP A 370 9.95 -6.97 -13.56
C ASP A 370 9.38 -7.83 -12.42
N PRO A 371 8.06 -7.76 -12.13
CA PRO A 371 7.45 -8.50 -11.05
C PRO A 371 7.57 -10.01 -11.30
N GLY A 372 8.17 -10.74 -10.35
CA GLY A 372 8.34 -12.20 -10.47
C GLY A 372 9.20 -12.65 -11.70
N GLY A 373 10.06 -11.76 -12.21
CA GLY A 373 10.86 -12.02 -13.42
C GLY A 373 10.11 -11.80 -14.74
N LEU A 374 8.85 -11.36 -14.69
CA LEU A 374 8.07 -11.01 -15.88
C LEU A 374 8.42 -9.59 -16.34
N ALA A 375 9.12 -9.46 -17.46
CA ALA A 375 9.46 -8.17 -18.05
C ALA A 375 8.22 -7.47 -18.62
N LEU A 376 7.81 -6.39 -18.00
CA LEU A 376 6.69 -5.54 -18.44
C LEU A 376 7.18 -4.33 -19.22
N GLY A 377 6.26 -3.55 -19.77
CA GLY A 377 6.59 -2.30 -20.47
C GLY A 377 7.26 -1.27 -19.55
N SER A 378 8.06 -0.38 -20.14
CA SER A 378 8.75 0.70 -19.41
C SER A 378 7.80 1.75 -18.80
N ASN A 379 6.51 1.61 -19.02
CA ASN A 379 5.42 2.40 -18.43
C ASN A 379 4.67 1.67 -17.30
N ALA A 380 5.14 0.49 -16.86
CA ALA A 380 4.47 -0.31 -15.83
C ALA A 380 4.43 0.39 -14.47
N LEU A 381 5.41 1.24 -14.17
CA LEU A 381 5.42 2.05 -12.97
C LEU A 381 4.91 3.47 -13.25
N ARG A 382 4.25 4.04 -12.23
CA ARG A 382 3.66 5.39 -12.25
C ARG A 382 4.44 6.30 -11.30
N TYR A 383 4.60 7.56 -11.72
CA TYR A 383 5.27 8.59 -10.92
C TYR A 383 4.26 9.52 -10.20
N ASP A 384 2.99 9.48 -10.60
CA ASP A 384 1.92 10.38 -10.17
C ASP A 384 1.08 9.87 -8.98
N MET A 385 1.43 8.71 -8.40
CA MET A 385 0.63 8.09 -7.34
C MET A 385 0.49 8.98 -6.11
N ASP A 386 1.57 9.66 -5.69
CA ASP A 386 1.56 10.58 -4.56
C ASP A 386 0.66 11.80 -4.82
N PHE A 387 0.74 12.32 -6.04
CA PHE A 387 -0.13 13.41 -6.51
C PHE A 387 -1.62 13.02 -6.44
N ILE A 388 -1.98 11.85 -6.94
CA ILE A 388 -3.36 11.35 -6.92
C ILE A 388 -3.85 11.17 -5.47
N CYS A 389 -3.03 10.58 -4.60
CA CYS A 389 -3.35 10.41 -3.19
C CYS A 389 -3.63 11.76 -2.51
N LEU A 390 -2.76 12.74 -2.73
CA LEU A 390 -2.95 14.06 -2.14
C LEU A 390 -4.19 14.77 -2.72
N ALA A 391 -4.38 14.73 -4.03
CA ALA A 391 -5.56 15.32 -4.67
C ALA A 391 -6.86 14.72 -4.12
N TRP A 392 -6.88 13.40 -3.84
CA TRP A 392 -8.00 12.72 -3.20
C TRP A 392 -8.30 13.28 -1.81
N LEU A 393 -7.27 13.42 -0.98
CA LEU A 393 -7.41 13.98 0.38
C LEU A 393 -7.83 15.46 0.36
N GLU A 394 -7.23 16.29 -0.50
CA GLU A 394 -7.60 17.70 -0.64
C GLU A 394 -9.08 17.87 -1.02
N HIS A 395 -9.58 17.01 -1.92
CA HIS A 395 -10.97 17.04 -2.33
C HIS A 395 -11.91 16.63 -1.19
N TYR A 396 -11.74 15.43 -0.60
CA TYR A 396 -12.71 14.88 0.35
C TYR A 396 -12.58 15.41 1.79
N LEU A 397 -11.42 15.90 2.19
CA LEU A 397 -11.20 16.44 3.54
C LEU A 397 -11.23 17.96 3.60
N LYS A 398 -10.77 18.64 2.54
CA LYS A 398 -10.70 20.09 2.52
C LYS A 398 -11.68 20.73 1.53
N GLY A 399 -12.42 19.95 0.76
CA GLY A 399 -13.40 20.43 -0.21
C GLY A 399 -12.79 21.12 -1.44
N ALA A 400 -11.54 20.81 -1.78
CA ALA A 400 -10.87 21.39 -2.94
C ALA A 400 -11.50 20.91 -4.25
N ASP A 401 -11.82 21.84 -5.15
CA ASP A 401 -12.25 21.53 -6.51
C ASP A 401 -11.03 21.36 -7.43
N ASN A 402 -10.35 20.22 -7.28
CA ASN A 402 -9.16 19.89 -8.04
C ASN A 402 -9.43 18.91 -9.19
N GLY A 403 -10.67 18.51 -9.41
CA GLY A 403 -11.10 17.66 -10.51
C GLY A 403 -10.86 16.16 -10.34
N ILE A 404 -10.31 15.70 -9.22
CA ILE A 404 -10.02 14.27 -9.00
C ILE A 404 -11.28 13.40 -9.08
N ASP A 405 -12.42 13.91 -8.63
CA ASP A 405 -13.74 13.28 -8.67
C ASP A 405 -14.27 13.09 -10.11
N ARG A 406 -13.78 13.88 -11.07
CA ARG A 406 -14.14 13.87 -12.49
C ARG A 406 -13.17 13.05 -13.35
N THR A 407 -12.06 12.56 -12.78
CA THR A 407 -11.15 11.67 -13.49
C THR A 407 -11.78 10.28 -13.71
N PRO A 408 -11.26 9.47 -14.63
CA PRO A 408 -11.76 8.09 -14.82
C PRO A 408 -11.83 7.32 -13.52
N LYS A 409 -12.94 6.59 -13.30
CA LYS A 409 -13.15 5.81 -12.06
C LYS A 409 -12.24 4.60 -11.97
N ALA A 410 -11.78 4.08 -13.09
CA ALA A 410 -10.82 2.98 -13.15
C ALA A 410 -9.66 3.30 -14.10
N GLU A 411 -8.47 3.04 -13.64
CA GLU A 411 -7.22 3.06 -14.41
C GLU A 411 -6.55 1.70 -14.22
N TYR A 412 -6.26 0.98 -15.29
CA TYR A 412 -5.72 -0.37 -15.18
C TYR A 412 -4.72 -0.67 -16.28
N TYR A 413 -3.71 -1.46 -15.92
CA TYR A 413 -2.70 -1.91 -16.87
C TYR A 413 -3.12 -3.20 -17.56
N THR A 414 -2.97 -3.26 -18.88
CA THR A 414 -3.22 -4.48 -19.65
C THR A 414 -1.89 -5.15 -19.97
N CYS A 415 -1.62 -6.30 -19.32
CA CYS A 415 -0.47 -7.13 -19.61
C CYS A 415 -0.53 -7.66 -21.05
N GLY A 416 0.63 -7.88 -21.66
CA GLY A 416 0.74 -8.27 -23.06
C GLY A 416 0.75 -7.08 -24.02
N SER A 417 -0.27 -6.22 -24.01
CA SER A 417 -0.23 -4.95 -24.77
C SER A 417 0.60 -3.87 -24.09
N ASN A 418 0.92 -4.04 -22.80
CA ASN A 418 1.69 -3.13 -21.98
C ASN A 418 1.17 -1.67 -22.01
N GLN A 419 -0.14 -1.53 -21.82
CA GLN A 419 -0.82 -0.25 -21.87
C GLN A 419 -1.68 0.00 -20.64
N TRP A 420 -1.62 1.21 -20.10
CA TRP A 420 -2.62 1.73 -19.20
C TRP A 420 -3.90 2.06 -19.95
N LYS A 421 -5.03 1.65 -19.41
CA LYS A 421 -6.38 1.95 -19.90
C LYS A 421 -7.20 2.61 -18.82
N THR A 422 -8.23 3.32 -19.24
CA THR A 422 -9.18 3.98 -18.36
C THR A 422 -10.60 3.48 -18.63
N ALA A 423 -11.46 3.51 -17.61
CA ALA A 423 -12.86 3.22 -17.72
C ALA A 423 -13.70 4.09 -16.78
N SER A 424 -14.97 4.26 -17.12
CA SER A 424 -15.94 5.02 -16.32
C SER A 424 -16.38 4.31 -15.04
N ASN A 425 -16.13 3.01 -14.95
CA ASN A 425 -16.44 2.18 -13.79
C ASN A 425 -15.56 0.91 -13.76
N TRP A 426 -15.59 0.19 -12.64
CA TRP A 426 -15.07 -1.16 -12.52
C TRP A 426 -16.17 -2.08 -11.91
N PRO A 427 -16.45 -3.27 -12.49
CA PRO A 427 -15.93 -3.80 -13.77
C PRO A 427 -16.14 -2.87 -14.94
N VAL A 428 -15.26 -3.00 -15.97
CA VAL A 428 -15.37 -2.18 -17.20
C VAL A 428 -16.76 -2.38 -17.83
N PRO A 429 -17.52 -1.32 -18.12
CA PRO A 429 -18.93 -1.45 -18.56
C PRO A 429 -19.13 -2.27 -19.82
N GLU A 430 -18.16 -2.28 -20.73
CA GLU A 430 -18.21 -3.01 -22.00
C GLU A 430 -17.79 -4.49 -21.88
N THR A 431 -17.48 -4.95 -20.67
CA THR A 431 -17.08 -6.35 -20.40
C THR A 431 -18.24 -7.30 -20.72
N LYS A 432 -17.94 -8.35 -21.49
CA LYS A 432 -18.88 -9.42 -21.80
C LYS A 432 -18.53 -10.65 -20.99
N GLU A 433 -19.55 -11.36 -20.51
CA GLU A 433 -19.36 -12.64 -19.85
C GLU A 433 -18.88 -13.68 -20.86
N LEU A 434 -17.80 -14.38 -20.51
CA LEU A 434 -17.33 -15.57 -21.21
C LEU A 434 -17.47 -16.77 -20.27
N VAL A 435 -18.41 -17.64 -20.59
CA VAL A 435 -18.65 -18.87 -19.82
C VAL A 435 -17.81 -19.99 -20.40
N LEU A 436 -16.91 -20.56 -19.61
CA LEU A 436 -16.12 -21.72 -19.95
C LEU A 436 -16.58 -22.88 -19.07
N TYR A 437 -16.84 -24.03 -19.70
CA TYR A 437 -17.23 -25.26 -19.01
C TYR A 437 -16.01 -26.15 -18.85
N LEU A 438 -15.82 -26.67 -17.63
CA LEU A 438 -14.81 -27.71 -17.40
C LEU A 438 -15.29 -29.01 -18.05
N ASP A 439 -14.48 -29.58 -18.92
CA ASP A 439 -14.74 -30.86 -19.58
C ASP A 439 -13.70 -31.88 -19.11
N GLY A 440 -14.17 -32.89 -18.36
CA GLY A 440 -13.36 -34.03 -17.88
C GLY A 440 -13.34 -35.24 -18.82
N SER A 441 -13.89 -35.11 -20.01
CA SER A 441 -14.03 -36.24 -20.95
C SER A 441 -12.76 -36.55 -21.73
N ARG A 442 -11.70 -35.71 -21.65
CA ARG A 442 -10.41 -35.95 -22.30
C ARG A 442 -9.43 -36.67 -21.37
N GLU A 443 -8.92 -37.81 -21.80
CA GLU A 443 -7.89 -38.55 -21.09
C GLU A 443 -6.54 -37.79 -20.96
N ASP A 444 -6.35 -36.71 -21.73
CA ASP A 444 -5.13 -35.89 -21.75
C ASP A 444 -5.09 -34.79 -20.68
N ALA A 445 -6.12 -34.65 -19.81
CA ALA A 445 -6.18 -33.67 -18.75
C ALA A 445 -5.30 -34.03 -17.53
N ALA A 446 -4.52 -35.07 -17.57
CA ALA A 446 -3.69 -35.59 -16.48
C ALA A 446 -2.17 -35.54 -16.77
N ALA A 447 -1.72 -34.61 -17.64
CA ALA A 447 -0.29 -34.39 -17.89
C ALA A 447 0.18 -33.03 -17.34
#